data_9ca0b97f0626ccf380bcec264840e9f6
#
_entry.id   9ca0b97f0626ccf380bcec264840e9f6
#
_cell.length_a   1.000
_cell.length_b   1.000
_cell.length_c   1.000
_cell.angle_alpha   90.00
_cell.angle_beta   90.00
_cell.angle_gamma   90.00
#
_symmetry.space_group_name_H-M   'P 1'
#
loop_
_entity.id
_entity.type
_entity.pdbx_description
1 polymer ?
#
loop_
_entity_poly.entity_id
_entity_poly.type
_entity_poly.pdbx_seq_one_letter_code
_entity_poly.pdbx_strand_id
1 'polypeptide(L)'
;MARNLPATVLSDGTILLEVNNPEYESARDAIMRFADLVKSPEYIHTYRLSVLSLWNAASCGFTSEQVIEELSSYSRYPLPENIIVHIKDTMDKFGITKLTYEDGNLILICSDPFIMEEIRRSDRMEPHIERPAGKDSLIIKAYSRGLVKQILIKMGYPCEDLAGYTEGDPLDMSLASITREGLPFSLRPYQKDARDAFWAGGSVRGGSGVIVLPCGAGKTVVGMGVMELVGAQTLILTTNVVALRQWINELLDKSNLTEDMVKEYSGDKKEVGPVTVTTYQILAYRKRGTSKEIFPHFDLFNKRNWGLIIYDEVHLLPAPVFRITADLQARRRLGLTATLVREDGREDDVFSLIGPKKFDKPWKELEAQNWIAAAHCHEIRVDFPQDKRLEYHVAGERDKYRIAATNPEKYPLVKAIIERHPEDQILVLGQYIDQLEHIAALLDAPMIYGQTPNSTREELYEKFREGEIRVLVVSKVANFAVDLPDASVAIQVSGTFGSRQEEAQRLGRILRPKPQGESATFYTLVTRNTKDQEFSQKRQLFLTEQGYKYTIWESQDFLNQWKRRNQR
;
A
#
# COMPACT_ATOMS: atom_id res chain seq x y z
N MET A 1 35.72 -20.40 5.64
CA MET A 1 35.81 -19.59 4.40
C MET A 1 34.50 -18.85 4.23
N ALA A 2 34.51 -17.56 3.95
CA ALA A 2 33.29 -16.81 3.67
C ALA A 2 32.66 -17.36 2.37
N ARG A 3 31.36 -17.71 2.44
CA ARG A 3 30.60 -18.14 1.26
C ARG A 3 30.37 -16.91 0.36
N ASN A 4 30.32 -17.09 -0.96
CA ASN A 4 30.00 -15.97 -1.88
C ASN A 4 28.47 -15.73 -1.92
N LEU A 5 27.87 -15.52 -0.75
CA LEU A 5 26.43 -15.29 -0.58
C LEU A 5 26.13 -13.79 -0.44
N PRO A 6 24.93 -13.33 -0.84
CA PRO A 6 24.62 -11.92 -0.98
C PRO A 6 24.40 -11.16 0.33
N ALA A 7 24.00 -11.84 1.41
CA ALA A 7 23.59 -11.18 2.65
C ALA A 7 24.70 -11.15 3.71
N THR A 8 24.73 -10.07 4.48
CA THR A 8 25.53 -9.95 5.71
C THR A 8 24.60 -9.43 6.82
N VAL A 9 24.46 -10.21 7.89
CA VAL A 9 23.59 -9.89 9.02
C VAL A 9 24.43 -9.29 10.14
N LEU A 10 24.05 -8.11 10.61
CA LEU A 10 24.71 -7.40 11.69
C LEU A 10 24.01 -7.66 13.03
N SER A 11 24.73 -7.41 14.14
CA SER A 11 24.22 -7.65 15.51
C SER A 11 23.08 -6.74 15.94
N ASP A 12 22.78 -5.67 15.21
CA ASP A 12 21.67 -4.76 15.47
C ASP A 12 20.37 -5.11 14.69
N GLY A 13 20.35 -6.28 14.02
CA GLY A 13 19.23 -6.72 13.19
C GLY A 13 19.22 -6.12 11.79
N THR A 14 20.28 -5.41 11.39
CA THR A 14 20.45 -4.91 10.05
C THR A 14 20.97 -6.01 9.12
N ILE A 15 20.36 -6.14 7.95
CA ILE A 15 20.79 -7.07 6.89
C ILE A 15 21.26 -6.23 5.71
N LEU A 16 22.53 -6.40 5.33
CA LEU A 16 23.12 -5.79 4.14
C LEU A 16 23.04 -6.81 3.00
N LEU A 17 22.40 -6.46 1.89
CA LEU A 17 22.21 -7.33 0.73
C LEU A 17 22.91 -6.75 -0.49
N GLU A 18 23.85 -7.49 -1.06
CA GLU A 18 24.70 -7.08 -2.18
C GLU A 18 23.95 -7.25 -3.52
N VAL A 19 23.68 -6.14 -4.21
CA VAL A 19 22.81 -6.09 -5.41
C VAL A 19 23.43 -6.80 -6.62
N ASN A 20 24.77 -6.77 -6.76
CA ASN A 20 25.46 -7.37 -7.89
C ASN A 20 25.74 -8.87 -7.72
N ASN A 21 25.30 -9.49 -6.62
CA ASN A 21 25.45 -10.91 -6.42
C ASN A 21 24.44 -11.71 -7.27
N PRO A 22 24.82 -12.82 -7.90
CA PRO A 22 23.91 -13.65 -8.70
C PRO A 22 22.66 -14.13 -7.97
N GLU A 23 22.75 -14.36 -6.65
CA GLU A 23 21.64 -14.81 -5.80
C GLU A 23 20.82 -13.68 -5.19
N TYR A 24 21.11 -12.43 -5.59
CA TYR A 24 20.42 -11.24 -5.02
C TYR A 24 18.89 -11.34 -5.08
N GLU A 25 18.34 -11.71 -6.23
CA GLU A 25 16.87 -11.72 -6.41
C GLU A 25 16.19 -12.74 -5.51
N SER A 26 16.74 -13.96 -5.45
CA SER A 26 16.22 -15.02 -4.57
C SER A 26 16.35 -14.65 -3.09
N ALA A 27 17.49 -14.08 -2.69
CA ALA A 27 17.72 -13.64 -1.32
C ALA A 27 16.79 -12.45 -0.93
N ARG A 28 16.59 -11.50 -1.84
CA ARG A 28 15.64 -10.40 -1.64
C ARG A 28 14.23 -10.93 -1.38
N ASP A 29 13.73 -11.80 -2.24
CA ASP A 29 12.37 -12.34 -2.18
C ASP A 29 12.14 -13.17 -0.91
N ALA A 30 13.17 -13.87 -0.43
CA ALA A 30 13.14 -14.56 0.86
C ALA A 30 13.11 -13.58 2.04
N ILE A 31 14.05 -12.61 2.08
CA ILE A 31 14.24 -11.67 3.19
C ILE A 31 13.03 -10.73 3.37
N MET A 32 12.39 -10.29 2.29
CA MET A 32 11.20 -9.42 2.34
C MET A 32 10.01 -10.00 3.09
N ARG A 33 9.96 -11.31 3.29
CA ARG A 33 8.87 -11.97 4.03
C ARG A 33 8.91 -11.68 5.52
N PHE A 34 10.10 -11.37 6.06
CA PHE A 34 10.33 -11.20 7.49
C PHE A 34 11.22 -10.00 7.87
N ALA A 35 11.61 -9.17 6.92
CA ALA A 35 12.40 -7.95 7.16
C ALA A 35 11.93 -6.78 6.28
N ASP A 36 12.10 -5.56 6.79
CA ASP A 36 11.68 -4.34 6.12
C ASP A 36 12.86 -3.67 5.42
N LEU A 37 12.71 -3.22 4.16
CA LEU A 37 13.72 -2.47 3.44
C LEU A 37 13.84 -1.04 4.01
N VAL A 38 15.04 -0.68 4.44
CA VAL A 38 15.35 0.63 5.06
C VAL A 38 16.05 1.57 4.08
N LYS A 39 17.01 1.04 3.29
CA LYS A 39 17.77 1.80 2.31
C LYS A 39 18.09 0.94 1.08
N SER A 40 18.12 1.57 -0.09
CA SER A 40 18.40 0.90 -1.36
C SER A 40 19.42 1.66 -2.23
N PRO A 41 20.65 1.91 -1.74
CA PRO A 41 21.72 2.44 -2.59
C PRO A 41 22.07 1.44 -3.70
N GLU A 42 22.72 1.91 -4.75
CA GLU A 42 22.98 1.18 -6.01
C GLU A 42 23.62 -0.21 -5.85
N TYR A 43 24.48 -0.39 -4.82
CA TYR A 43 25.28 -1.62 -4.67
C TYR A 43 24.89 -2.48 -3.47
N ILE A 44 24.32 -1.89 -2.43
CA ILE A 44 23.98 -2.60 -1.17
C ILE A 44 22.63 -2.13 -0.67
N HIS A 45 21.67 -3.04 -0.60
CA HIS A 45 20.40 -2.78 0.04
C HIS A 45 20.47 -3.11 1.54
N THR A 46 19.79 -2.30 2.35
CA THR A 46 19.76 -2.45 3.80
C THR A 46 18.36 -2.81 4.24
N TYR A 47 18.21 -3.98 4.84
CA TYR A 47 16.97 -4.43 5.48
C TYR A 47 17.12 -4.40 6.99
N ARG A 48 16.00 -4.43 7.69
CA ARG A 48 15.95 -4.52 9.15
C ARG A 48 14.93 -5.57 9.58
N LEU A 49 15.33 -6.42 10.51
CA LEU A 49 14.43 -7.30 11.25
C LEU A 49 13.67 -6.44 12.28
N SER A 50 12.45 -6.06 11.98
CA SER A 50 11.58 -5.35 12.91
C SER A 50 10.69 -6.35 13.67
N VAL A 51 10.25 -5.94 14.85
CA VAL A 51 9.29 -6.75 15.64
C VAL A 51 8.02 -7.02 14.83
N LEU A 52 7.52 -6.01 14.12
CA LEU A 52 6.31 -6.12 13.31
C LEU A 52 6.49 -7.03 12.09
N SER A 53 7.65 -6.97 11.41
CA SER A 53 7.93 -7.84 10.26
C SER A 53 8.01 -9.31 10.68
N LEU A 54 8.59 -9.60 11.85
CA LEU A 54 8.65 -10.94 12.41
C LEU A 54 7.27 -11.44 12.86
N TRP A 55 6.42 -10.59 13.46
CA TRP A 55 5.05 -10.97 13.81
C TRP A 55 4.17 -11.22 12.57
N ASN A 56 4.33 -10.42 11.51
CA ASN A 56 3.67 -10.68 10.25
C ASN A 56 4.09 -12.02 9.66
N ALA A 57 5.38 -12.37 9.69
CA ALA A 57 5.88 -13.68 9.26
C ALA A 57 5.26 -14.82 10.09
N ALA A 58 5.26 -14.70 11.42
CA ALA A 58 4.64 -15.69 12.32
C ALA A 58 3.13 -15.85 12.03
N SER A 59 2.41 -14.76 11.80
CA SER A 59 0.98 -14.80 11.46
C SER A 59 0.67 -15.43 10.09
N CYS A 60 1.63 -15.42 9.18
CA CYS A 60 1.59 -16.13 7.89
C CYS A 60 1.99 -17.60 8.00
N GLY A 61 2.34 -18.08 9.20
CA GLY A 61 2.69 -19.47 9.47
C GLY A 61 4.17 -19.79 9.38
N PHE A 62 5.05 -18.78 9.23
CA PHE A 62 6.50 -19.01 9.35
C PHE A 62 6.87 -19.31 10.79
N THR A 63 7.74 -20.31 10.99
CA THR A 63 8.36 -20.55 12.29
C THR A 63 9.67 -19.77 12.42
N SER A 64 10.12 -19.56 13.66
CA SER A 64 11.42 -18.92 13.92
C SER A 64 12.58 -19.70 13.31
N GLU A 65 12.49 -21.05 13.30
CA GLU A 65 13.48 -21.93 12.67
C GLU A 65 13.56 -21.71 11.15
N GLN A 66 12.40 -21.61 10.48
CA GLN A 66 12.36 -21.36 9.03
C GLN A 66 12.97 -20.00 8.67
N VAL A 67 12.68 -18.96 9.43
CA VAL A 67 13.28 -17.63 9.22
C VAL A 67 14.79 -17.66 9.43
N ILE A 68 15.28 -18.36 10.47
CA ILE A 68 16.72 -18.52 10.75
C ILE A 68 17.39 -19.34 9.64
N GLU A 69 16.77 -20.41 9.17
CA GLU A 69 17.28 -21.25 8.09
C GLU A 69 17.37 -20.47 6.77
N GLU A 70 16.29 -19.79 6.36
CA GLU A 70 16.28 -18.96 5.15
C GLU A 70 17.35 -17.86 5.22
N LEU A 71 17.43 -17.15 6.34
CA LEU A 71 18.41 -16.08 6.52
C LEU A 71 19.86 -16.63 6.51
N SER A 72 20.08 -17.79 7.11
CA SER A 72 21.38 -18.47 7.11
C SER A 72 21.81 -18.97 5.72
N SER A 73 20.84 -19.38 4.89
CA SER A 73 21.11 -19.87 3.54
C SER A 73 21.68 -18.81 2.61
N TYR A 74 21.30 -17.54 2.82
CA TYR A 74 21.77 -16.39 2.05
C TYR A 74 22.88 -15.59 2.74
N SER A 75 23.19 -15.89 4.01
CA SER A 75 24.19 -15.12 4.77
C SER A 75 25.62 -15.58 4.50
N ARG A 76 26.49 -14.60 4.19
CA ARG A 76 27.94 -14.80 3.96
C ARG A 76 28.68 -15.31 5.20
N TYR A 77 28.21 -14.92 6.37
CA TYR A 77 28.76 -15.25 7.67
C TYR A 77 27.72 -15.94 8.54
N PRO A 78 28.13 -16.71 9.57
CA PRO A 78 27.19 -17.21 10.57
C PRO A 78 26.36 -16.08 11.17
N LEU A 79 25.09 -16.34 11.44
CA LEU A 79 24.21 -15.35 12.09
C LEU A 79 24.72 -15.05 13.50
N PRO A 80 24.72 -13.79 13.94
CA PRO A 80 25.02 -13.44 15.33
C PRO A 80 24.04 -14.13 16.29
N GLU A 81 24.54 -14.67 17.39
CA GLU A 81 23.69 -15.38 18.38
C GLU A 81 22.55 -14.52 18.92
N ASN A 82 22.80 -13.24 19.19
CA ASN A 82 21.77 -12.33 19.63
C ASN A 82 20.64 -12.13 18.62
N ILE A 83 20.90 -12.25 17.33
CA ILE A 83 19.88 -12.19 16.27
C ILE A 83 19.04 -13.46 16.24
N ILE A 84 19.66 -14.63 16.39
CA ILE A 84 18.95 -15.91 16.52
C ILE A 84 17.99 -15.86 17.73
N VAL A 85 18.48 -15.38 18.88
CA VAL A 85 17.67 -15.22 20.09
C VAL A 85 16.55 -14.19 19.84
N HIS A 86 16.87 -13.04 19.23
CA HIS A 86 15.86 -12.01 18.93
C HIS A 86 14.73 -12.51 18.02
N ILE A 87 15.05 -13.27 16.97
CA ILE A 87 14.05 -13.86 16.07
C ILE A 87 13.14 -14.82 16.85
N LYS A 88 13.73 -15.74 17.62
CA LYS A 88 12.98 -16.70 18.44
C LYS A 88 12.08 -15.96 19.46
N ASP A 89 12.66 -15.13 20.30
CA ASP A 89 11.92 -14.42 21.35
C ASP A 89 10.79 -13.54 20.81
N THR A 90 10.97 -12.98 19.60
CA THR A 90 9.95 -12.13 18.98
C THR A 90 8.84 -12.96 18.37
N MET A 91 9.18 -13.97 17.59
CA MET A 91 8.19 -14.79 16.88
C MET A 91 7.43 -15.71 17.83
N ASP A 92 8.08 -16.27 18.86
CA ASP A 92 7.45 -17.16 19.84
C ASP A 92 6.45 -16.42 20.73
N LYS A 93 6.53 -15.07 20.83
CA LYS A 93 5.52 -14.26 21.51
C LYS A 93 4.19 -14.18 20.76
N PHE A 94 4.19 -14.40 19.44
CA PHE A 94 2.94 -14.45 18.69
C PHE A 94 2.17 -15.72 19.06
N GLY A 95 0.91 -15.55 19.48
CA GLY A 95 0.05 -16.66 19.89
C GLY A 95 0.20 -17.12 21.35
N ILE A 96 1.11 -16.50 22.16
CA ILE A 96 1.10 -16.66 23.64
C ILE A 96 -0.22 -16.12 24.20
N THR A 97 -0.68 -14.97 23.72
CA THR A 97 -1.97 -14.40 24.06
C THR A 97 -2.98 -14.71 22.97
N LYS A 98 -4.17 -15.18 23.36
CA LYS A 98 -5.27 -15.53 22.46
C LYS A 98 -6.58 -14.94 22.98
N LEU A 99 -7.39 -14.44 22.05
CA LEU A 99 -8.77 -14.08 22.34
C LEU A 99 -9.70 -15.15 21.76
N THR A 100 -10.55 -15.73 22.61
CA THR A 100 -11.59 -16.70 22.24
C THR A 100 -12.96 -16.18 22.64
N TYR A 101 -14.02 -16.78 22.11
CA TYR A 101 -15.39 -16.48 22.52
C TYR A 101 -16.06 -17.79 22.94
N GLU A 102 -16.33 -17.93 24.24
CA GLU A 102 -16.89 -19.14 24.84
C GLU A 102 -18.00 -18.77 25.83
N ASP A 103 -19.09 -19.49 25.82
CA ASP A 103 -20.24 -19.29 26.71
C ASP A 103 -20.74 -17.85 26.81
N GLY A 104 -20.73 -17.13 25.67
CA GLY A 104 -21.17 -15.73 25.62
C GLY A 104 -20.14 -14.71 26.12
N ASN A 105 -18.93 -15.13 26.48
CA ASN A 105 -17.88 -14.27 27.01
C ASN A 105 -16.69 -14.18 26.06
N LEU A 106 -16.12 -12.97 25.95
CA LEU A 106 -14.83 -12.76 25.31
C LEU A 106 -13.72 -13.06 26.34
N ILE A 107 -12.90 -14.06 26.06
CA ILE A 107 -11.87 -14.56 26.97
C ILE A 107 -10.48 -14.29 26.40
N LEU A 108 -9.64 -13.61 27.16
CA LEU A 108 -8.22 -13.50 26.91
C LEU A 108 -7.51 -14.64 27.64
N ILE A 109 -6.82 -15.48 26.90
CA ILE A 109 -6.02 -16.60 27.41
C ILE A 109 -4.55 -16.24 27.21
N CYS A 110 -3.70 -16.53 28.20
CA CYS A 110 -2.26 -16.40 28.09
C CYS A 110 -1.57 -17.68 28.58
N SER A 111 -0.76 -18.31 27.73
CA SER A 111 -0.06 -19.56 28.08
C SER A 111 1.10 -19.37 29.06
N ASP A 112 1.58 -18.10 29.24
CA ASP A 112 2.64 -17.77 30.18
C ASP A 112 2.07 -17.10 31.44
N PRO A 113 2.26 -17.69 32.64
CA PRO A 113 1.74 -17.14 33.88
C PRO A 113 2.33 -15.78 34.28
N PHE A 114 3.59 -15.52 33.94
CA PHE A 114 4.25 -14.25 34.27
C PHE A 114 3.70 -13.11 33.41
N ILE A 115 3.52 -13.38 32.11
CA ILE A 115 2.91 -12.43 31.17
C ILE A 115 1.44 -12.18 31.57
N MET A 116 0.70 -13.22 31.95
CA MET A 116 -0.68 -13.04 32.43
C MET A 116 -0.76 -12.15 33.66
N GLU A 117 0.17 -12.29 34.60
CA GLU A 117 0.21 -11.43 35.78
C GLU A 117 0.61 -9.98 35.44
N GLU A 118 1.52 -9.79 34.49
CA GLU A 118 1.85 -8.46 33.96
C GLU A 118 0.63 -7.79 33.31
N ILE A 119 -0.10 -8.55 32.48
CA ILE A 119 -1.34 -8.07 31.85
C ILE A 119 -2.38 -7.68 32.90
N ARG A 120 -2.55 -8.49 33.95
CA ARG A 120 -3.51 -8.25 35.04
C ARG A 120 -3.21 -6.97 35.81
N ARG A 121 -1.93 -6.66 36.02
CA ARG A 121 -1.47 -5.49 36.76
C ARG A 121 -1.34 -4.23 35.92
N SER A 122 -1.58 -4.32 34.63
CA SER A 122 -1.48 -3.17 33.73
C SER A 122 -2.64 -2.20 33.93
N ASP A 123 -2.35 -0.97 34.37
CA ASP A 123 -3.34 0.12 34.48
C ASP A 123 -4.11 0.35 33.15
N ARG A 124 -3.48 0.04 32.03
CA ARG A 124 -4.11 0.17 30.72
C ARG A 124 -5.11 -0.95 30.44
N MET A 125 -4.88 -2.14 30.97
CA MET A 125 -5.76 -3.30 30.78
C MET A 125 -6.93 -3.32 31.77
N GLU A 126 -6.75 -2.82 32.98
CA GLU A 126 -7.73 -2.83 34.07
C GLU A 126 -9.13 -2.36 33.64
N PRO A 127 -9.31 -1.23 32.92
CA PRO A 127 -10.64 -0.75 32.49
C PRO A 127 -11.37 -1.70 31.55
N HIS A 128 -10.65 -2.61 30.90
CA HIS A 128 -11.14 -3.52 29.86
C HIS A 128 -11.40 -4.93 30.39
N ILE A 129 -10.88 -5.26 31.56
CA ILE A 129 -11.13 -6.53 32.24
C ILE A 129 -12.50 -6.45 32.92
N GLU A 130 -13.34 -7.48 32.71
CA GLU A 130 -14.60 -7.62 33.41
C GLU A 130 -14.40 -8.39 34.74
N ARG A 131 -13.75 -9.55 34.66
CA ARG A 131 -13.38 -10.37 35.82
C ARG A 131 -12.33 -11.43 35.42
N PRO A 132 -11.59 -11.99 36.39
CA PRO A 132 -10.78 -13.18 36.15
C PRO A 132 -11.67 -14.39 35.82
N ALA A 133 -11.21 -15.23 34.87
CA ALA A 133 -11.87 -16.50 34.53
C ALA A 133 -11.09 -17.71 35.07
N GLY A 134 -9.78 -17.53 35.26
CA GLY A 134 -8.86 -18.57 35.73
C GLY A 134 -7.49 -18.00 36.10
N LYS A 135 -6.51 -18.86 36.30
CA LYS A 135 -5.13 -18.44 36.53
C LYS A 135 -4.48 -17.87 35.28
N ASP A 136 -4.86 -18.39 34.11
CA ASP A 136 -4.32 -18.11 32.77
C ASP A 136 -5.32 -17.39 31.87
N SER A 137 -6.46 -16.93 32.40
CA SER A 137 -7.53 -16.37 31.60
C SER A 137 -8.28 -15.22 32.29
N LEU A 138 -8.73 -14.26 31.45
CA LEU A 138 -9.49 -13.07 31.85
C LEU A 138 -10.72 -12.93 30.94
N ILE A 139 -11.88 -12.62 31.54
CA ILE A 139 -13.04 -12.16 30.77
C ILE A 139 -12.83 -10.69 30.45
N ILE A 140 -12.91 -10.38 29.18
CA ILE A 140 -12.76 -9.04 28.62
C ILE A 140 -14.13 -8.50 28.22
N LYS A 141 -14.36 -7.22 28.48
CA LYS A 141 -15.58 -6.53 28.03
C LYS A 141 -15.68 -6.62 26.50
N ALA A 142 -16.78 -7.13 25.97
CA ALA A 142 -16.93 -7.43 24.54
C ALA A 142 -16.60 -6.25 23.62
N TYR A 143 -16.97 -5.02 24.02
CA TYR A 143 -16.66 -3.79 23.27
C TYR A 143 -15.18 -3.41 23.29
N SER A 144 -14.38 -4.01 24.16
CA SER A 144 -12.94 -3.70 24.31
C SER A 144 -12.04 -4.59 23.46
N ARG A 145 -12.57 -5.53 22.64
CA ARG A 145 -11.80 -6.49 21.84
C ARG A 145 -10.65 -5.84 21.05
N GLY A 146 -10.91 -4.75 20.34
CA GLY A 146 -9.88 -4.05 19.56
C GLY A 146 -8.88 -3.29 20.42
N LEU A 147 -9.35 -2.62 21.48
CA LEU A 147 -8.49 -1.86 22.38
C LEU A 147 -7.52 -2.78 23.13
N VAL A 148 -7.99 -3.94 23.58
CA VAL A 148 -7.14 -4.94 24.24
C VAL A 148 -6.04 -5.42 23.29
N LYS A 149 -6.34 -5.69 22.03
CA LYS A 149 -5.32 -6.06 21.04
C LYS A 149 -4.26 -4.96 20.83
N GLN A 150 -4.68 -3.70 20.78
CA GLN A 150 -3.74 -2.58 20.70
C GLN A 150 -2.85 -2.44 21.95
N ILE A 151 -3.42 -2.64 23.13
CA ILE A 151 -2.65 -2.60 24.38
C ILE A 151 -1.64 -3.74 24.42
N LEU A 152 -2.06 -4.96 24.08
CA LEU A 152 -1.18 -6.14 24.08
C LEU A 152 -0.01 -5.99 23.10
N ILE A 153 -0.24 -5.44 21.92
CA ILE A 153 0.85 -5.13 20.96
C ILE A 153 1.84 -4.14 21.57
N LYS A 154 1.36 -3.07 22.21
CA LYS A 154 2.24 -2.08 22.88
C LYS A 154 3.00 -2.64 24.09
N MET A 155 2.49 -3.71 24.69
CA MET A 155 3.19 -4.46 25.73
C MET A 155 4.18 -5.50 25.14
N GLY A 156 4.18 -5.70 23.82
CA GLY A 156 5.05 -6.65 23.15
C GLY A 156 4.47 -8.07 23.05
N TYR A 157 3.18 -8.25 23.28
CA TYR A 157 2.47 -9.54 23.24
C TYR A 157 1.35 -9.53 22.20
N PRO A 158 1.66 -9.69 20.90
CA PRO A 158 0.63 -9.68 19.85
C PRO A 158 -0.37 -10.80 20.05
N CYS A 159 -1.64 -10.46 20.00
CA CYS A 159 -2.72 -11.38 20.33
C CYS A 159 -3.26 -12.09 19.08
N GLU A 160 -3.33 -13.42 19.10
CA GLU A 160 -4.05 -14.22 18.11
C GLU A 160 -5.56 -14.14 18.40
N ASP A 161 -6.31 -13.54 17.48
CA ASP A 161 -7.73 -13.30 17.66
C ASP A 161 -8.56 -14.44 17.07
N LEU A 162 -9.02 -15.35 17.90
CA LEU A 162 -9.81 -16.53 17.57
C LEU A 162 -11.28 -16.42 18.04
N ALA A 163 -11.71 -15.23 18.46
CA ALA A 163 -13.07 -15.03 19.01
C ALA A 163 -14.19 -15.07 17.95
N GLY A 164 -13.86 -15.39 16.70
CA GLY A 164 -14.83 -15.50 15.62
C GLY A 164 -15.47 -14.19 15.19
N TYR A 165 -16.47 -14.28 14.31
CA TYR A 165 -17.11 -13.12 13.68
C TYR A 165 -18.63 -13.31 13.66
N THR A 166 -19.35 -12.18 13.66
CA THR A 166 -20.77 -12.13 13.35
C THR A 166 -20.96 -12.39 11.86
N GLU A 167 -21.87 -13.29 11.48
CA GLU A 167 -22.08 -13.64 10.06
C GLU A 167 -22.59 -12.46 9.24
N GLY A 168 -23.39 -11.57 9.84
CA GLY A 168 -24.07 -10.48 9.15
C GLY A 168 -25.35 -10.95 8.45
N ASP A 169 -26.03 -10.02 7.78
CA ASP A 169 -27.18 -10.39 6.95
C ASP A 169 -26.69 -11.01 5.62
N PRO A 170 -27.40 -12.03 5.12
CA PRO A 170 -26.97 -12.72 3.90
C PRO A 170 -27.01 -11.80 2.67
N LEU A 171 -26.11 -12.04 1.74
CA LEU A 171 -26.05 -11.44 0.42
C LEU A 171 -25.77 -12.53 -0.60
N ASP A 172 -26.73 -12.77 -1.49
CA ASP A 172 -26.53 -13.67 -2.63
C ASP A 172 -25.73 -12.93 -3.71
N MET A 173 -24.43 -13.13 -3.68
CA MET A 173 -23.48 -12.55 -4.63
C MET A 173 -22.65 -13.65 -5.26
N SER A 174 -22.55 -13.62 -6.58
CA SER A 174 -21.65 -14.45 -7.37
C SER A 174 -20.92 -13.62 -8.42
N LEU A 175 -19.66 -14.00 -8.69
CA LEU A 175 -18.89 -13.40 -9.78
C LEU A 175 -19.45 -13.87 -11.12
N ALA A 176 -19.58 -12.95 -12.07
CA ALA A 176 -19.98 -13.26 -13.43
C ALA A 176 -18.85 -14.01 -14.17
N SER A 177 -19.21 -14.88 -15.11
CA SER A 177 -18.24 -15.49 -16.03
C SER A 177 -18.00 -14.63 -17.28
N ILE A 178 -18.85 -13.66 -17.52
CA ILE A 178 -18.80 -12.73 -18.66
C ILE A 178 -19.16 -11.35 -18.11
N THR A 179 -18.38 -10.32 -18.45
CA THR A 179 -18.65 -8.92 -18.09
C THR A 179 -19.87 -8.39 -18.83
N ARG A 180 -20.42 -7.24 -18.43
CA ARG A 180 -21.51 -6.57 -19.15
C ARG A 180 -21.14 -6.22 -20.59
N GLU A 181 -19.85 -6.00 -20.87
CA GLU A 181 -19.31 -5.75 -22.21
C GLU A 181 -19.13 -7.02 -23.05
N GLY A 182 -19.48 -8.19 -22.51
CA GLY A 182 -19.38 -9.48 -23.20
C GLY A 182 -18.00 -10.12 -23.17
N LEU A 183 -17.07 -9.64 -22.36
CA LEU A 183 -15.72 -10.20 -22.23
C LEU A 183 -15.68 -11.34 -21.20
N PRO A 184 -14.94 -12.45 -21.46
CA PRO A 184 -14.74 -13.51 -20.48
C PRO A 184 -14.08 -12.97 -19.21
N PHE A 185 -14.63 -13.36 -18.06
CA PHE A 185 -14.11 -12.94 -16.75
C PHE A 185 -13.94 -14.13 -15.81
N SER A 186 -12.81 -14.18 -15.11
CA SER A 186 -12.55 -15.12 -14.03
C SER A 186 -11.42 -14.58 -13.14
N LEU A 187 -11.39 -15.01 -11.89
CA LEU A 187 -10.27 -14.72 -10.99
C LEU A 187 -8.98 -15.35 -11.53
N ARG A 188 -7.91 -14.57 -11.58
CA ARG A 188 -6.56 -15.04 -11.89
C ARG A 188 -6.05 -15.95 -10.75
N PRO A 189 -5.08 -16.86 -11.00
CA PRO A 189 -4.59 -17.78 -9.96
C PRO A 189 -4.20 -17.07 -8.66
N TYR A 190 -3.35 -16.05 -8.72
CA TYR A 190 -2.91 -15.30 -7.53
C TYR A 190 -4.05 -14.54 -6.83
N GLN A 191 -5.11 -14.16 -7.54
CA GLN A 191 -6.30 -13.53 -6.95
C GLN A 191 -7.12 -14.55 -6.15
N LYS A 192 -7.19 -15.79 -6.64
CA LYS A 192 -7.79 -16.91 -5.90
C LYS A 192 -6.97 -17.20 -4.65
N ASP A 193 -5.64 -17.29 -4.78
CA ASP A 193 -4.75 -17.55 -3.64
C ASP A 193 -4.89 -16.45 -2.56
N ALA A 194 -4.95 -15.17 -2.96
CA ALA A 194 -5.14 -14.05 -2.06
C ALA A 194 -6.49 -14.11 -1.34
N ARG A 195 -7.57 -14.38 -2.08
CA ARG A 195 -8.92 -14.57 -1.55
C ARG A 195 -8.96 -15.72 -0.53
N ASP A 196 -8.40 -16.86 -0.90
CA ASP A 196 -8.42 -18.07 -0.09
C ASP A 196 -7.55 -17.94 1.16
N ALA A 197 -6.41 -17.24 1.08
CA ALA A 197 -5.57 -16.91 2.24
C ALA A 197 -6.31 -16.01 3.27
N PHE A 198 -7.10 -15.07 2.80
CA PHE A 198 -7.96 -14.26 3.69
C PHE A 198 -9.08 -15.10 4.30
N TRP A 199 -9.75 -15.93 3.51
CA TRP A 199 -10.90 -16.72 3.94
C TRP A 199 -10.52 -17.87 4.88
N ALA A 200 -9.34 -18.49 4.65
CA ALA A 200 -8.81 -19.61 5.43
C ALA A 200 -9.85 -20.74 5.68
N GLY A 201 -10.60 -21.10 4.63
CA GLY A 201 -11.64 -22.11 4.69
C GLY A 201 -12.84 -21.76 5.58
N GLY A 202 -13.08 -20.48 5.86
CA GLY A 202 -14.14 -20.01 6.77
C GLY A 202 -13.82 -20.16 8.25
N SER A 203 -12.59 -20.58 8.58
CA SER A 203 -12.15 -20.76 9.97
C SER A 203 -12.04 -19.43 10.72
N VAL A 204 -11.97 -19.48 12.05
CA VAL A 204 -11.76 -18.30 12.92
C VAL A 204 -10.42 -17.60 12.69
N ARG A 205 -9.46 -18.27 12.05
CA ARG A 205 -8.16 -17.69 11.66
C ARG A 205 -8.24 -16.85 10.38
N GLY A 206 -9.27 -17.05 9.56
CA GLY A 206 -9.60 -16.20 8.43
C GLY A 206 -10.47 -15.00 8.81
N GLY A 207 -10.90 -14.22 7.80
CA GLY A 207 -11.89 -13.15 7.97
C GLY A 207 -11.36 -11.83 8.54
N SER A 208 -10.08 -11.73 8.91
CA SER A 208 -9.43 -10.45 9.20
C SER A 208 -7.98 -10.44 8.74
N GLY A 209 -7.57 -9.36 8.10
CA GLY A 209 -6.19 -9.20 7.63
C GLY A 209 -6.07 -8.31 6.41
N VAL A 210 -4.84 -8.16 5.96
CA VAL A 210 -4.46 -7.30 4.84
C VAL A 210 -3.94 -8.13 3.67
N ILE A 211 -4.42 -7.82 2.48
CA ILE A 211 -3.91 -8.32 1.20
C ILE A 211 -3.10 -7.22 0.55
N VAL A 212 -1.84 -7.49 0.24
CA VAL A 212 -0.92 -6.58 -0.43
C VAL A 212 -0.74 -7.03 -1.88
N LEU A 213 -1.17 -6.19 -2.82
CA LEU A 213 -1.07 -6.46 -4.26
C LEU A 213 -0.73 -5.18 -5.02
N PRO A 214 0.05 -5.27 -6.11
CA PRO A 214 0.37 -4.13 -6.97
C PRO A 214 -0.86 -3.32 -7.40
N CYS A 215 -0.63 -2.05 -7.72
CA CYS A 215 -1.60 -1.31 -8.53
C CYS A 215 -1.78 -2.02 -9.89
N GLY A 216 -3.02 -2.09 -10.38
CA GLY A 216 -3.33 -2.82 -11.63
C GLY A 216 -3.46 -4.33 -11.49
N ALA A 217 -3.09 -4.95 -10.34
CA ALA A 217 -3.26 -6.38 -10.11
C ALA A 217 -4.72 -6.79 -9.77
N GLY A 218 -5.67 -5.87 -9.78
CA GLY A 218 -7.07 -6.16 -9.54
C GLY A 218 -7.43 -6.39 -8.07
N LYS A 219 -6.96 -5.52 -7.17
CA LYS A 219 -7.35 -5.53 -5.74
C LYS A 219 -8.86 -5.53 -5.54
N THR A 220 -9.58 -4.71 -6.31
CA THR A 220 -11.06 -4.67 -6.34
C THR A 220 -11.66 -6.04 -6.62
N VAL A 221 -11.12 -6.72 -7.65
CA VAL A 221 -11.56 -8.07 -8.05
C VAL A 221 -11.32 -9.10 -6.93
N VAL A 222 -10.19 -9.01 -6.22
CA VAL A 222 -9.93 -9.86 -5.04
C VAL A 222 -10.95 -9.58 -3.94
N GLY A 223 -11.24 -8.29 -3.67
CA GLY A 223 -12.29 -7.90 -2.72
C GLY A 223 -13.66 -8.48 -3.08
N MET A 224 -14.03 -8.43 -4.36
CA MET A 224 -15.27 -9.05 -4.87
C MET A 224 -15.26 -10.58 -4.68
N GLY A 225 -14.14 -11.25 -4.93
CA GLY A 225 -14.01 -12.68 -4.67
C GLY A 225 -14.13 -13.04 -3.18
N VAL A 226 -13.67 -12.15 -2.28
CA VAL A 226 -13.88 -12.31 -0.84
C VAL A 226 -15.36 -12.11 -0.48
N MET A 227 -16.06 -11.12 -1.08
CA MET A 227 -17.49 -10.90 -0.87
C MET A 227 -18.30 -12.13 -1.27
N GLU A 228 -17.98 -12.77 -2.40
CA GLU A 228 -18.60 -14.01 -2.86
C GLU A 228 -18.46 -15.13 -1.81
N LEU A 229 -17.25 -15.36 -1.27
CA LEU A 229 -17.02 -16.40 -0.25
C LEU A 229 -17.68 -16.10 1.09
N VAL A 230 -17.72 -14.82 1.48
CA VAL A 230 -18.36 -14.41 2.74
C VAL A 230 -19.88 -14.47 2.65
N GLY A 231 -20.48 -14.19 1.49
CA GLY A 231 -21.92 -14.26 1.24
C GLY A 231 -22.76 -13.36 2.16
N ALA A 232 -22.22 -12.21 2.57
CA ALA A 232 -22.88 -11.32 3.53
C ALA A 232 -22.83 -9.86 3.11
N GLN A 233 -23.80 -9.07 3.61
CA GLN A 233 -23.86 -7.63 3.33
C GLN A 233 -22.55 -6.95 3.66
N THR A 234 -22.08 -6.10 2.72
CA THR A 234 -20.73 -5.58 2.73
C THR A 234 -20.71 -4.06 2.71
N LEU A 235 -19.89 -3.47 3.60
CA LEU A 235 -19.54 -2.06 3.61
C LEU A 235 -18.13 -1.87 3.03
N ILE A 236 -17.98 -1.05 1.99
CA ILE A 236 -16.71 -0.78 1.33
C ILE A 236 -16.30 0.68 1.57
N LEU A 237 -15.10 0.88 2.11
CA LEU A 237 -14.54 2.18 2.43
C LEU A 237 -13.40 2.49 1.46
N THR A 238 -13.50 3.62 0.77
CA THR A 238 -12.54 4.06 -0.25
C THR A 238 -11.92 5.41 0.10
N THR A 239 -10.89 5.79 -0.61
CA THR A 239 -10.15 7.04 -0.36
C THR A 239 -10.88 8.28 -0.87
N ASN A 240 -11.66 8.17 -1.94
CA ASN A 240 -12.35 9.28 -2.60
C ASN A 240 -13.55 8.80 -3.43
N VAL A 241 -14.34 9.76 -3.95
CA VAL A 241 -15.57 9.47 -4.70
C VAL A 241 -15.30 8.75 -6.02
N VAL A 242 -14.15 8.98 -6.66
CA VAL A 242 -13.80 8.31 -7.92
C VAL A 242 -13.53 6.83 -7.69
N ALA A 243 -12.71 6.49 -6.68
CA ALA A 243 -12.50 5.10 -6.29
C ALA A 243 -13.81 4.43 -5.87
N LEU A 244 -14.70 5.16 -5.19
CA LEU A 244 -16.04 4.69 -4.84
C LEU A 244 -16.84 4.31 -6.09
N ARG A 245 -16.91 5.19 -7.08
CA ARG A 245 -17.64 4.92 -8.34
C ARG A 245 -17.00 3.80 -9.15
N GLN A 246 -15.67 3.71 -9.14
CA GLN A 246 -14.97 2.59 -9.75
C GLN A 246 -15.37 1.26 -9.10
N TRP A 247 -15.44 1.18 -7.76
CA TRP A 247 -15.94 -0.01 -7.06
C TRP A 247 -17.36 -0.37 -7.48
N ILE A 248 -18.27 0.61 -7.56
CA ILE A 248 -19.65 0.40 -7.99
C ILE A 248 -19.69 -0.16 -9.41
N ASN A 249 -18.95 0.44 -10.34
CA ASN A 249 -18.92 0.00 -11.74
C ASN A 249 -18.36 -1.43 -11.86
N GLU A 250 -17.27 -1.75 -11.16
CA GLU A 250 -16.69 -3.11 -11.16
C GLU A 250 -17.66 -4.15 -10.60
N LEU A 251 -18.35 -3.83 -9.49
CA LEU A 251 -19.36 -4.70 -8.88
C LEU A 251 -20.50 -4.97 -9.85
N LEU A 252 -21.02 -3.94 -10.50
CA LEU A 252 -22.11 -4.06 -11.46
C LEU A 252 -21.69 -4.77 -12.75
N ASP A 253 -20.45 -4.61 -13.19
CA ASP A 253 -19.92 -5.23 -14.42
C ASP A 253 -19.60 -6.72 -14.23
N LYS A 254 -19.05 -7.11 -13.08
CA LYS A 254 -18.42 -8.42 -12.87
C LYS A 254 -19.13 -9.31 -11.86
N SER A 255 -20.37 -8.97 -11.46
CA SER A 255 -21.16 -9.81 -10.57
C SER A 255 -22.65 -9.80 -10.94
N ASN A 256 -23.44 -10.63 -10.23
CA ASN A 256 -24.90 -10.66 -10.34
C ASN A 256 -25.60 -9.49 -9.62
N LEU A 257 -24.84 -8.59 -8.98
CA LEU A 257 -25.42 -7.47 -8.23
C LEU A 257 -26.07 -6.44 -9.16
N THR A 258 -27.16 -5.84 -8.69
CA THR A 258 -27.93 -4.82 -9.39
C THR A 258 -27.74 -3.43 -8.75
N GLU A 259 -28.12 -2.37 -9.46
CA GLU A 259 -28.07 -0.99 -8.95
C GLU A 259 -28.92 -0.79 -7.68
N ASP A 260 -29.96 -1.58 -7.48
CA ASP A 260 -30.77 -1.53 -6.27
C ASP A 260 -30.03 -2.11 -5.07
N MET A 261 -29.09 -3.03 -5.28
CA MET A 261 -28.32 -3.68 -4.22
C MET A 261 -27.04 -2.92 -3.88
N VAL A 262 -26.41 -2.24 -4.88
CA VAL A 262 -25.16 -1.49 -4.71
C VAL A 262 -25.47 0.00 -4.59
N LYS A 263 -25.14 0.60 -3.45
CA LYS A 263 -25.48 2.00 -3.14
C LYS A 263 -24.27 2.87 -2.83
N GLU A 264 -24.36 4.14 -3.26
CA GLU A 264 -23.38 5.18 -2.97
C GLU A 264 -23.74 5.94 -1.70
N TYR A 265 -22.78 6.01 -0.75
CA TYR A 265 -22.87 6.87 0.42
C TYR A 265 -21.72 7.86 0.43
N SER A 266 -21.94 9.05 -0.14
CA SER A 266 -20.94 10.10 -0.36
C SER A 266 -21.43 11.49 0.09
N GLY A 267 -20.73 12.55 -0.30
CA GLY A 267 -21.19 13.94 -0.13
C GLY A 267 -22.51 14.21 -0.85
N ASP A 268 -22.66 13.65 -2.04
CA ASP A 268 -23.77 13.91 -2.96
C ASP A 268 -24.96 12.99 -2.74
N LYS A 269 -24.70 11.72 -2.42
CA LYS A 269 -25.72 10.67 -2.20
C LYS A 269 -25.60 10.07 -0.81
N LYS A 270 -26.72 9.71 -0.18
CA LYS A 270 -26.80 9.13 1.17
C LYS A 270 -27.59 7.83 1.18
N GLU A 271 -27.41 7.01 0.15
CA GLU A 271 -28.14 5.77 0.00
C GLU A 271 -27.43 4.61 0.71
N VAL A 272 -28.21 3.70 1.30
CA VAL A 272 -27.69 2.51 1.99
C VAL A 272 -28.38 1.27 1.44
N GLY A 273 -27.60 0.34 0.92
CA GLY A 273 -28.04 -0.94 0.36
C GLY A 273 -27.30 -2.14 0.95
N PRO A 274 -27.59 -3.36 0.50
CA PRO A 274 -26.88 -4.57 0.92
C PRO A 274 -25.37 -4.50 0.68
N VAL A 275 -24.94 -3.82 -0.38
CA VAL A 275 -23.58 -3.38 -0.62
C VAL A 275 -23.57 -1.87 -0.63
N THR A 276 -22.83 -1.26 0.27
CA THR A 276 -22.71 0.19 0.37
C THR A 276 -21.26 0.60 0.21
N VAL A 277 -20.99 1.50 -0.72
CA VAL A 277 -19.64 2.05 -0.93
C VAL A 277 -19.59 3.48 -0.42
N THR A 278 -18.61 3.80 0.40
CA THR A 278 -18.43 5.10 1.03
C THR A 278 -16.98 5.56 0.99
N THR A 279 -16.71 6.79 1.44
CA THR A 279 -15.34 7.33 1.50
C THR A 279 -14.89 7.58 2.94
N TYR A 280 -13.57 7.46 3.19
CA TYR A 280 -12.98 7.86 4.47
C TYR A 280 -13.27 9.31 4.83
N GLN A 281 -13.34 10.18 3.85
CA GLN A 281 -13.54 11.61 4.05
C GLN A 281 -14.90 11.92 4.66
N ILE A 282 -15.97 11.26 4.18
CA ILE A 282 -17.30 11.49 4.75
C ILE A 282 -17.43 10.91 6.15
N LEU A 283 -16.82 9.76 6.40
CA LEU A 283 -16.80 9.16 7.73
C LEU A 283 -16.01 10.03 8.73
N ALA A 284 -14.86 10.58 8.29
CA ALA A 284 -14.03 11.45 9.12
C ALA A 284 -14.56 12.91 9.22
N TYR A 285 -15.67 13.23 8.55
CA TYR A 285 -16.26 14.57 8.60
C TYR A 285 -16.73 14.92 10.02
N ARG A 286 -16.34 16.11 10.48
CA ARG A 286 -16.71 16.66 11.79
C ARG A 286 -17.64 17.86 11.61
N LYS A 287 -18.70 17.89 12.40
CA LYS A 287 -19.55 19.08 12.47
C LYS A 287 -18.82 20.19 13.24
N ARG A 288 -18.57 21.33 12.59
CA ARG A 288 -17.92 22.49 13.23
C ARG A 288 -18.83 23.07 14.33
N GLY A 289 -18.24 23.52 15.43
CA GLY A 289 -18.95 24.25 16.50
C GLY A 289 -19.50 23.41 17.64
N THR A 290 -19.17 22.12 17.74
CA THR A 290 -19.53 21.28 18.89
C THR A 290 -18.31 20.99 19.77
N SER A 291 -18.47 21.08 21.09
CA SER A 291 -17.40 20.81 22.07
C SER A 291 -17.00 19.33 22.16
N LYS A 292 -17.80 18.42 21.62
CA LYS A 292 -17.51 16.99 21.49
C LYS A 292 -17.22 16.63 20.04
N GLU A 293 -16.25 15.76 19.82
CA GLU A 293 -15.96 15.20 18.50
C GLU A 293 -17.13 14.30 18.04
N ILE A 294 -18.09 14.90 17.31
CA ILE A 294 -19.22 14.17 16.75
C ILE A 294 -18.94 13.89 15.27
N PHE A 295 -18.96 12.60 14.93
CA PHE A 295 -18.84 12.10 13.56
C PHE A 295 -20.23 11.61 13.09
N PRO A 296 -21.04 12.46 12.45
CA PRO A 296 -22.46 12.16 12.18
C PRO A 296 -22.66 10.97 11.23
N HIS A 297 -21.64 10.59 10.48
CA HIS A 297 -21.71 9.50 9.51
C HIS A 297 -21.22 8.14 10.06
N PHE A 298 -20.75 8.08 11.31
CA PHE A 298 -20.38 6.80 11.94
C PHE A 298 -21.59 5.89 12.17
N ASP A 299 -22.80 6.45 12.23
CA ASP A 299 -24.04 5.66 12.28
C ASP A 299 -24.17 4.68 11.10
N LEU A 300 -23.52 4.93 9.98
CA LEU A 300 -23.50 4.02 8.83
C LEU A 300 -23.05 2.60 9.20
N PHE A 301 -22.11 2.47 10.13
CA PHE A 301 -21.64 1.16 10.60
C PHE A 301 -22.73 0.33 11.30
N ASN A 302 -23.77 0.97 11.81
CA ASN A 302 -24.89 0.35 12.52
C ASN A 302 -26.18 0.30 11.69
N LYS A 303 -26.23 0.91 10.51
CA LYS A 303 -27.46 0.95 9.68
C LYS A 303 -27.87 -0.41 9.14
N ARG A 304 -26.91 -1.33 9.03
CA ARG A 304 -27.14 -2.71 8.60
C ARG A 304 -26.28 -3.67 9.42
N ASN A 305 -26.64 -4.93 9.40
CA ASN A 305 -25.87 -5.98 10.03
C ASN A 305 -24.77 -6.48 9.05
N TRP A 306 -23.73 -5.65 8.86
CA TRP A 306 -22.62 -5.95 7.97
C TRP A 306 -21.89 -7.22 8.39
N GLY A 307 -21.67 -8.17 7.47
CA GLY A 307 -20.83 -9.34 7.70
C GLY A 307 -19.37 -9.11 7.27
N LEU A 308 -19.14 -8.16 6.35
CA LEU A 308 -17.80 -7.80 5.85
C LEU A 308 -17.64 -6.29 5.76
N ILE A 309 -16.47 -5.79 6.15
CA ILE A 309 -16.03 -4.41 5.91
C ILE A 309 -14.74 -4.46 5.12
N ILE A 310 -14.71 -3.83 3.95
CA ILE A 310 -13.52 -3.71 3.09
C ILE A 310 -12.95 -2.31 3.23
N TYR A 311 -11.65 -2.23 3.50
CA TYR A 311 -10.87 -1.01 3.61
C TYR A 311 -9.93 -0.92 2.41
N ASP A 312 -10.32 -0.18 1.39
CA ASP A 312 -9.48 0.04 0.21
C ASP A 312 -8.41 1.07 0.50
N GLU A 313 -7.17 0.81 0.06
CA GLU A 313 -5.97 1.56 0.42
C GLU A 313 -5.86 1.79 1.94
N VAL A 314 -5.92 0.68 2.69
CA VAL A 314 -6.01 0.65 4.17
C VAL A 314 -4.91 1.43 4.88
N HIS A 315 -3.76 1.63 4.25
CA HIS A 315 -2.66 2.46 4.76
C HIS A 315 -3.03 3.95 4.91
N LEU A 316 -4.06 4.43 4.20
CA LEU A 316 -4.57 5.81 4.29
C LEU A 316 -5.69 5.97 5.31
N LEU A 317 -6.00 4.95 6.09
CA LEU A 317 -7.09 4.95 7.06
C LEU A 317 -6.94 6.08 8.09
N PRO A 318 -7.90 7.03 8.18
CA PRO A 318 -7.81 8.15 9.11
C PRO A 318 -7.97 7.72 10.58
N ALA A 319 -7.31 8.41 11.52
CA ALA A 319 -7.39 8.13 12.95
C ALA A 319 -8.82 8.01 13.53
N PRO A 320 -9.83 8.82 13.11
CA PRO A 320 -11.20 8.64 13.57
C PRO A 320 -11.81 7.28 13.14
N VAL A 321 -11.50 6.82 11.92
CA VAL A 321 -12.00 5.53 11.42
C VAL A 321 -11.29 4.37 12.12
N PHE A 322 -10.03 4.50 12.48
CA PHE A 322 -9.35 3.53 13.35
C PHE A 322 -10.06 3.34 14.69
N ARG A 323 -10.53 4.43 15.31
CA ARG A 323 -11.26 4.33 16.58
C ARG A 323 -12.51 3.46 16.46
N ILE A 324 -13.36 3.72 15.46
CA ILE A 324 -14.59 2.91 15.28
C ILE A 324 -14.28 1.48 14.86
N THR A 325 -13.19 1.27 14.11
CA THR A 325 -12.76 -0.09 13.74
C THR A 325 -12.42 -0.94 14.97
N ALA A 326 -11.95 -0.31 16.05
CA ALA A 326 -11.73 -1.01 17.32
C ALA A 326 -13.02 -1.58 17.93
N ASP A 327 -14.16 -0.90 17.72
CA ASP A 327 -15.48 -1.34 18.20
C ASP A 327 -16.11 -2.40 17.26
N LEU A 328 -15.64 -2.48 16.02
CA LEU A 328 -16.20 -3.37 14.98
C LEU A 328 -15.47 -4.71 14.86
N GLN A 329 -14.77 -5.15 15.90
CA GLN A 329 -13.92 -6.35 15.86
C GLN A 329 -14.68 -7.66 15.64
N ALA A 330 -15.99 -7.68 15.93
CA ALA A 330 -16.85 -8.81 15.62
C ALA A 330 -17.21 -8.94 14.12
N ARG A 331 -16.84 -7.98 13.27
CA ARG A 331 -17.06 -8.02 11.82
C ARG A 331 -15.80 -8.52 11.10
N ARG A 332 -15.97 -9.23 9.95
CA ARG A 332 -14.83 -9.53 9.08
C ARG A 332 -14.28 -8.25 8.47
N ARG A 333 -12.97 -8.14 8.41
CA ARG A 333 -12.28 -6.90 8.00
C ARG A 333 -11.18 -7.23 7.01
N LEU A 334 -11.36 -6.78 5.76
CA LEU A 334 -10.38 -6.92 4.70
C LEU A 334 -9.71 -5.58 4.42
N GLY A 335 -8.41 -5.48 4.64
CA GLY A 335 -7.59 -4.38 4.15
C GLY A 335 -7.01 -4.72 2.77
N LEU A 336 -7.17 -3.81 1.82
CA LEU A 336 -6.53 -3.90 0.50
C LEU A 336 -5.54 -2.76 0.36
N THR A 337 -4.34 -3.03 -0.13
CA THR A 337 -3.33 -2.00 -0.37
C THR A 337 -2.28 -2.43 -1.38
N ALA A 338 -1.62 -1.48 -2.00
CA ALA A 338 -0.39 -1.75 -2.77
C ALA A 338 0.86 -1.74 -1.87
N THR A 339 0.80 -1.05 -0.74
CA THR A 339 1.90 -0.92 0.23
C THR A 339 1.35 -0.96 1.64
N LEU A 340 1.98 -1.68 2.56
CA LEU A 340 1.56 -1.70 3.96
C LEU A 340 2.28 -0.62 4.81
N VAL A 341 3.25 0.07 4.22
CA VAL A 341 4.00 1.13 4.91
C VAL A 341 3.13 2.37 5.11
N ARG A 342 3.09 2.90 6.31
CA ARG A 342 2.40 4.15 6.67
C ARG A 342 3.42 5.27 6.93
N GLU A 343 3.13 6.46 6.42
CA GLU A 343 4.01 7.62 6.61
C GLU A 343 4.00 8.14 8.08
N ASP A 344 2.97 7.79 8.84
CA ASP A 344 2.81 8.17 10.26
C ASP A 344 3.37 7.13 11.24
N GLY A 345 3.95 6.01 10.75
CA GLY A 345 4.55 4.95 11.56
C GLY A 345 3.54 4.18 12.41
N ARG A 346 2.26 4.13 12.00
CA ARG A 346 1.18 3.46 12.74
C ARG A 346 0.74 2.14 12.12
N GLU A 347 1.69 1.39 11.57
CA GLU A 347 1.46 0.05 11.01
C GLU A 347 0.91 -0.91 12.06
N ASP A 348 1.30 -0.75 13.32
CA ASP A 348 0.81 -1.54 14.46
C ASP A 348 -0.71 -1.44 14.63
N ASP A 349 -1.29 -0.26 14.36
CA ASP A 349 -2.75 -0.08 14.41
C ASP A 349 -3.45 -0.88 13.31
N VAL A 350 -2.87 -0.97 12.11
CA VAL A 350 -3.41 -1.80 11.02
C VAL A 350 -3.34 -3.27 11.40
N PHE A 351 -2.19 -3.72 11.90
CA PHE A 351 -2.00 -5.10 12.34
C PHE A 351 -3.00 -5.51 13.43
N SER A 352 -3.21 -4.65 14.44
CA SER A 352 -4.08 -4.97 15.57
C SER A 352 -5.58 -4.90 15.25
N LEU A 353 -6.00 -3.92 14.44
CA LEU A 353 -7.42 -3.62 14.25
C LEU A 353 -8.00 -4.21 12.95
N ILE A 354 -7.25 -4.20 11.87
CA ILE A 354 -7.66 -4.82 10.61
C ILE A 354 -7.24 -6.29 10.63
N GLY A 355 -6.00 -6.56 10.98
CA GLY A 355 -5.40 -7.87 11.10
C GLY A 355 -4.03 -7.94 10.43
N PRO A 356 -3.35 -9.09 10.56
CA PRO A 356 -2.03 -9.30 9.98
C PRO A 356 -2.07 -9.32 8.46
N LYS A 357 -0.89 -9.18 7.83
CA LYS A 357 -0.70 -9.40 6.40
C LYS A 357 -0.98 -10.88 6.08
N LYS A 358 -2.05 -11.16 5.33
CA LYS A 358 -2.47 -12.52 4.96
C LYS A 358 -1.91 -12.97 3.63
N PHE A 359 -1.67 -12.03 2.74
CA PHE A 359 -1.13 -12.31 1.41
C PHE A 359 -0.32 -11.12 0.91
N ASP A 360 0.79 -11.43 0.27
CA ASP A 360 1.67 -10.46 -0.37
C ASP A 360 2.25 -11.10 -1.63
N LYS A 361 2.17 -10.40 -2.76
CA LYS A 361 2.72 -10.90 -4.01
C LYS A 361 3.67 -9.85 -4.59
N PRO A 362 4.98 -10.14 -4.68
CA PRO A 362 5.95 -9.23 -5.28
C PRO A 362 5.58 -8.84 -6.70
N TRP A 363 5.78 -7.56 -7.04
CA TRP A 363 5.43 -7.03 -8.36
C TRP A 363 6.19 -7.76 -9.48
N LYS A 364 7.47 -8.07 -9.27
CA LYS A 364 8.29 -8.80 -10.24
C LYS A 364 7.79 -10.20 -10.57
N GLU A 365 7.17 -10.90 -9.64
CA GLU A 365 6.54 -12.19 -9.93
C GLU A 365 5.33 -12.05 -10.84
N LEU A 366 4.52 -11.01 -10.65
CA LEU A 366 3.37 -10.74 -11.51
C LEU A 366 3.79 -10.25 -12.89
N GLU A 367 4.89 -9.47 -12.96
CA GLU A 367 5.52 -9.06 -14.21
C GLU A 367 6.03 -10.28 -14.99
N ALA A 368 6.75 -11.20 -14.34
CA ALA A 368 7.26 -12.42 -14.96
C ALA A 368 6.14 -13.34 -15.49
N GLN A 369 4.94 -13.24 -14.91
CA GLN A 369 3.74 -13.95 -15.35
C GLN A 369 2.89 -13.16 -16.35
N ASN A 370 3.35 -12.00 -16.81
CA ASN A 370 2.63 -11.07 -17.72
C ASN A 370 1.27 -10.58 -17.20
N TRP A 371 1.08 -10.57 -15.87
CA TRP A 371 -0.14 -10.02 -15.26
C TRP A 371 -0.10 -8.50 -15.10
N ILE A 372 1.09 -7.94 -15.04
CA ILE A 372 1.36 -6.49 -15.12
C ILE A 372 2.46 -6.26 -16.16
N ALA A 373 2.53 -5.05 -16.73
CA ALA A 373 3.55 -4.71 -17.72
C ALA A 373 4.94 -4.66 -17.07
N ALA A 374 5.98 -5.07 -17.81
CA ALA A 374 7.35 -4.87 -17.40
C ALA A 374 7.67 -3.37 -17.30
N ALA A 375 8.41 -2.94 -16.27
CA ALA A 375 8.79 -1.55 -16.11
C ALA A 375 10.30 -1.34 -16.10
N HIS A 376 10.74 -0.32 -16.85
CA HIS A 376 12.10 0.21 -16.82
C HIS A 376 12.12 1.53 -16.05
N CYS A 377 12.80 1.56 -14.91
CA CYS A 377 12.91 2.75 -14.07
C CYS A 377 14.26 3.46 -14.32
N HIS A 378 14.21 4.76 -14.57
CA HIS A 378 15.39 5.60 -14.81
C HIS A 378 15.39 6.79 -13.85
N GLU A 379 16.53 7.04 -13.20
CA GLU A 379 16.79 8.28 -12.48
C GLU A 379 17.78 9.12 -13.30
N ILE A 380 17.38 10.33 -13.68
CA ILE A 380 18.28 11.28 -14.35
C ILE A 380 18.69 12.35 -13.34
N ARG A 381 19.97 12.37 -13.00
CA ARG A 381 20.57 13.33 -12.07
C ARG A 381 20.91 14.61 -12.80
N VAL A 382 20.30 15.70 -12.33
CA VAL A 382 20.38 17.01 -12.95
C VAL A 382 21.27 17.92 -12.13
N ASP A 383 22.22 18.59 -12.79
CA ASP A 383 23.06 19.55 -12.11
C ASP A 383 22.25 20.75 -11.62
N PHE A 384 22.70 21.33 -10.50
CA PHE A 384 22.03 22.47 -9.92
C PHE A 384 22.69 23.76 -10.39
N PRO A 385 21.95 24.73 -10.99
CA PRO A 385 22.51 25.98 -11.49
C PRO A 385 23.26 26.75 -10.41
N GLN A 386 24.36 27.38 -10.77
CA GLN A 386 25.22 28.10 -9.80
C GLN A 386 24.52 29.30 -9.16
N ASP A 387 23.73 30.04 -9.93
CA ASP A 387 22.94 31.18 -9.47
C ASP A 387 21.87 30.78 -8.45
N LYS A 388 21.32 29.55 -8.54
CA LYS A 388 20.33 29.00 -7.61
C LYS A 388 20.94 28.40 -6.34
N ARG A 389 22.23 28.12 -6.30
CA ARG A 389 22.89 27.49 -5.13
C ARG A 389 22.84 28.38 -3.90
N LEU A 390 23.07 29.68 -4.04
CA LEU A 390 23.02 30.60 -2.90
C LEU A 390 21.59 30.69 -2.35
N GLU A 391 20.59 30.86 -3.21
CA GLU A 391 19.18 30.86 -2.85
C GLU A 391 18.80 29.59 -2.07
N TYR A 392 19.22 28.42 -2.58
CA TYR A 392 18.98 27.13 -1.94
C TYR A 392 19.63 27.03 -0.54
N HIS A 393 20.87 27.49 -0.36
CA HIS A 393 21.57 27.35 0.93
C HIS A 393 20.97 28.21 2.03
N VAL A 394 20.46 29.40 1.72
CA VAL A 394 19.87 30.32 2.70
C VAL A 394 18.39 30.07 2.95
N ALA A 395 17.72 29.28 2.11
CA ALA A 395 16.31 28.98 2.19
C ALA A 395 15.96 28.06 3.38
N GLY A 396 14.73 28.15 3.87
CA GLY A 396 14.16 27.20 4.82
C GLY A 396 13.94 25.79 4.22
N GLU A 397 13.79 24.77 5.04
CA GLU A 397 13.72 23.36 4.60
C GLU A 397 12.63 23.07 3.53
N ARG A 398 11.46 23.72 3.65
CA ARG A 398 10.37 23.59 2.65
C ARG A 398 10.71 24.24 1.32
N ASP A 399 11.32 25.42 1.39
CA ASP A 399 11.73 26.20 0.22
C ASP A 399 12.91 25.56 -0.49
N LYS A 400 13.88 24.98 0.25
CA LYS A 400 14.96 24.17 -0.30
C LYS A 400 14.44 23.10 -1.24
N TYR A 401 13.43 22.36 -0.80
CA TYR A 401 12.87 21.32 -1.66
C TYR A 401 12.23 21.89 -2.92
N ARG A 402 11.42 22.98 -2.79
CA ARG A 402 10.81 23.64 -3.94
C ARG A 402 11.87 24.12 -4.95
N ILE A 403 12.89 24.85 -4.49
CA ILE A 403 13.97 25.38 -5.33
C ILE A 403 14.69 24.26 -6.09
N ALA A 404 15.00 23.14 -5.41
CA ALA A 404 15.63 22.00 -6.02
C ALA A 404 14.70 21.25 -7.00
N ALA A 405 13.45 21.03 -6.63
CA ALA A 405 12.48 20.29 -7.43
C ALA A 405 12.09 21.04 -8.72
N THR A 406 12.03 22.38 -8.68
CA THR A 406 11.68 23.23 -9.82
C THR A 406 12.91 23.68 -10.65
N ASN A 407 14.03 23.00 -10.52
CA ASN A 407 15.25 23.26 -11.28
C ASN A 407 14.99 23.35 -12.80
N PRO A 408 15.28 24.49 -13.46
CA PRO A 408 15.00 24.70 -14.87
C PRO A 408 15.80 23.79 -15.80
N GLU A 409 16.96 23.29 -15.36
CA GLU A 409 17.77 22.31 -16.13
C GLU A 409 17.03 20.98 -16.38
N LYS A 410 15.88 20.75 -15.75
CA LYS A 410 14.99 19.60 -16.02
C LYS A 410 14.21 19.75 -17.33
N TYR A 411 13.93 20.98 -17.79
CA TYR A 411 13.08 21.22 -18.96
C TYR A 411 13.65 20.65 -20.28
N PRO A 412 14.93 20.85 -20.61
CA PRO A 412 15.52 20.23 -21.80
C PRO A 412 15.47 18.69 -21.78
N LEU A 413 15.56 18.09 -20.59
CA LEU A 413 15.48 16.64 -20.42
C LEU A 413 14.07 16.12 -20.68
N VAL A 414 13.03 16.83 -20.21
CA VAL A 414 11.63 16.47 -20.51
C VAL A 414 11.42 16.41 -22.02
N LYS A 415 11.88 17.44 -22.75
CA LYS A 415 11.81 17.47 -24.21
C LYS A 415 12.54 16.31 -24.87
N ALA A 416 13.78 16.05 -24.43
CA ALA A 416 14.60 14.96 -24.96
C ALA A 416 13.98 13.57 -24.71
N ILE A 417 13.33 13.37 -23.55
CA ILE A 417 12.60 12.13 -23.26
C ILE A 417 11.40 11.97 -24.19
N ILE A 418 10.61 13.02 -24.40
CA ILE A 418 9.42 12.98 -25.26
C ILE A 418 9.81 12.68 -26.71
N GLU A 419 10.89 13.25 -27.19
CA GLU A 419 11.41 12.98 -28.54
C GLU A 419 12.00 11.55 -28.68
N ARG A 420 12.45 10.95 -27.57
CA ARG A 420 12.89 9.54 -27.54
C ARG A 420 11.74 8.55 -27.65
N HIS A 421 10.54 8.98 -27.32
CA HIS A 421 9.32 8.18 -27.30
C HIS A 421 8.24 8.75 -28.24
N PRO A 422 8.47 8.79 -29.56
CA PRO A 422 7.59 9.49 -30.52
C PRO A 422 6.20 8.88 -30.65
N GLU A 423 6.08 7.55 -30.46
CA GLU A 423 4.83 6.81 -30.60
C GLU A 423 4.13 6.55 -29.25
N ASP A 424 4.80 6.86 -28.14
CA ASP A 424 4.29 6.54 -26.81
C ASP A 424 3.35 7.63 -26.28
N GLN A 425 2.33 7.20 -25.52
CA GLN A 425 1.54 8.09 -24.67
C GLN A 425 2.31 8.41 -23.41
N ILE A 426 2.47 9.70 -23.10
CA ILE A 426 3.37 10.19 -22.07
C ILE A 426 2.62 11.02 -21.02
N LEU A 427 2.78 10.64 -19.74
CA LEU A 427 2.34 11.45 -18.60
C LEU A 427 3.53 12.22 -18.02
N VAL A 428 3.40 13.55 -17.91
CA VAL A 428 4.36 14.39 -17.17
C VAL A 428 3.75 14.73 -15.81
N LEU A 429 4.41 14.27 -14.74
CA LEU A 429 3.91 14.33 -13.38
C LEU A 429 4.73 15.30 -12.53
N GLY A 430 4.07 16.21 -11.81
CA GLY A 430 4.76 17.14 -10.92
C GLY A 430 3.91 17.63 -9.75
N GLN A 431 4.59 18.30 -8.82
CA GLN A 431 3.96 18.87 -7.62
C GLN A 431 3.68 20.36 -7.75
N TYR A 432 4.56 21.10 -8.42
CA TYR A 432 4.53 22.56 -8.46
C TYR A 432 3.85 23.06 -9.74
N ILE A 433 2.78 23.83 -9.58
CA ILE A 433 1.92 24.28 -10.70
C ILE A 433 2.70 25.17 -11.66
N ASP A 434 3.49 26.12 -11.14
CA ASP A 434 4.35 27.01 -11.92
C ASP A 434 5.36 26.24 -12.82
N GLN A 435 5.95 25.16 -12.32
CA GLN A 435 6.79 24.26 -13.10
C GLN A 435 6.01 23.56 -14.21
N LEU A 436 4.83 23.06 -13.88
CA LEU A 436 4.01 22.31 -14.82
C LEU A 436 3.40 23.18 -15.92
N GLU A 437 3.00 24.41 -15.57
CA GLU A 437 2.55 25.42 -16.56
C GLU A 437 3.64 25.76 -17.57
N HIS A 438 4.90 25.92 -17.09
CA HIS A 438 6.03 26.16 -17.97
C HIS A 438 6.28 24.96 -18.91
N ILE A 439 6.22 23.72 -18.38
CA ILE A 439 6.39 22.52 -19.18
C ILE A 439 5.24 22.35 -20.18
N ALA A 440 4.00 22.57 -19.77
CA ALA A 440 2.83 22.49 -20.64
C ALA A 440 2.93 23.47 -21.81
N ALA A 441 3.33 24.71 -21.54
CA ALA A 441 3.57 25.72 -22.57
C ALA A 441 4.75 25.36 -23.50
N LEU A 442 5.86 24.82 -22.95
CA LEU A 442 7.02 24.38 -23.74
C LEU A 442 6.68 23.24 -24.72
N LEU A 443 5.72 22.39 -24.35
CA LEU A 443 5.34 21.19 -25.09
C LEU A 443 4.09 21.37 -25.94
N ASP A 444 3.40 22.51 -25.83
CA ASP A 444 2.06 22.72 -26.36
C ASP A 444 1.10 21.59 -25.96
N ALA A 445 1.16 21.18 -24.67
CA ALA A 445 0.43 20.06 -24.14
C ALA A 445 -0.64 20.48 -23.13
N PRO A 446 -1.82 19.83 -23.10
CA PRO A 446 -2.84 20.11 -22.11
C PRO A 446 -2.36 19.78 -20.70
N MET A 447 -2.90 20.54 -19.71
CA MET A 447 -2.55 20.39 -18.30
C MET A 447 -3.79 20.19 -17.43
N ILE A 448 -3.70 19.24 -16.50
CA ILE A 448 -4.73 18.99 -15.49
C ILE A 448 -4.16 19.31 -14.10
N TYR A 449 -4.86 20.16 -13.34
CA TYR A 449 -4.50 20.55 -11.97
C TYR A 449 -5.74 20.70 -11.07
N GLY A 450 -5.55 21.13 -9.82
CA GLY A 450 -6.61 21.17 -8.81
C GLY A 450 -7.85 21.96 -9.18
N GLN A 451 -7.70 23.03 -9.94
CA GLN A 451 -8.80 23.93 -10.35
C GLN A 451 -9.45 23.52 -11.69
N THR A 452 -8.89 22.53 -12.41
CA THR A 452 -9.50 22.04 -13.64
C THR A 452 -10.88 21.43 -13.35
N PRO A 453 -11.98 21.88 -14.00
CA PRO A 453 -13.32 21.33 -13.80
C PRO A 453 -13.38 19.82 -14.07
N ASN A 454 -14.24 19.10 -13.36
CA ASN A 454 -14.33 17.64 -13.51
C ASN A 454 -14.71 17.21 -14.94
N SER A 455 -15.64 17.92 -15.58
CA SER A 455 -16.01 17.65 -16.98
C SER A 455 -14.83 17.77 -17.95
N THR A 456 -14.02 18.82 -17.80
CA THR A 456 -12.80 19.03 -18.60
C THR A 456 -11.75 17.96 -18.34
N ARG A 457 -11.63 17.50 -17.09
CA ARG A 457 -10.72 16.39 -16.75
C ARG A 457 -11.13 15.10 -17.44
N GLU A 458 -12.41 14.76 -17.35
CA GLU A 458 -12.96 13.54 -17.98
C GLU A 458 -12.74 13.59 -19.51
N GLU A 459 -13.02 14.73 -20.16
CA GLU A 459 -12.77 14.93 -21.58
C GLU A 459 -11.29 14.76 -21.97
N LEU A 460 -10.37 15.39 -21.23
CA LEU A 460 -8.94 15.30 -21.50
C LEU A 460 -8.40 13.88 -21.27
N TYR A 461 -8.91 13.16 -20.28
CA TYR A 461 -8.53 11.76 -20.05
C TYR A 461 -9.06 10.84 -21.15
N GLU A 462 -10.27 11.10 -21.66
CA GLU A 462 -10.85 10.33 -22.77
C GLU A 462 -10.05 10.53 -24.05
N LYS A 463 -9.77 11.77 -24.42
CA LYS A 463 -8.91 12.10 -25.56
C LYS A 463 -7.49 11.51 -25.44
N PHE A 464 -6.95 11.44 -24.23
CA PHE A 464 -5.66 10.77 -24.01
C PHE A 464 -5.78 9.25 -24.17
N ARG A 465 -6.85 8.59 -23.67
CA ARG A 465 -7.09 7.14 -23.88
C ARG A 465 -7.27 6.78 -25.36
N GLU A 466 -7.95 7.64 -26.11
CA GLU A 466 -8.18 7.45 -27.54
C GLU A 466 -6.96 7.77 -28.41
N GLY A 467 -5.89 8.30 -27.80
CA GLY A 467 -4.66 8.66 -28.51
C GLY A 467 -4.70 10.01 -29.24
N GLU A 468 -5.79 10.78 -29.11
CA GLU A 468 -5.87 12.15 -29.65
C GLU A 468 -4.87 13.10 -28.97
N ILE A 469 -4.59 12.88 -27.69
CA ILE A 469 -3.58 13.57 -26.91
C ILE A 469 -2.46 12.61 -26.59
N ARG A 470 -1.25 12.91 -27.06
CA ARG A 470 -0.06 12.06 -26.82
C ARG A 470 0.67 12.40 -25.51
N VAL A 471 0.72 13.66 -25.14
CA VAL A 471 1.38 14.15 -23.93
C VAL A 471 0.37 14.86 -23.04
N LEU A 472 0.28 14.44 -21.78
CA LEU A 472 -0.59 15.05 -20.79
C LEU A 472 0.20 15.45 -19.56
N VAL A 473 0.11 16.73 -19.15
CA VAL A 473 0.78 17.27 -17.95
C VAL A 473 -0.19 17.25 -16.78
N VAL A 474 0.22 16.63 -15.65
CA VAL A 474 -0.71 16.36 -14.53
C VAL A 474 -0.10 16.75 -13.20
N SER A 475 -0.83 17.57 -12.43
CA SER A 475 -0.42 17.92 -11.07
C SER A 475 -0.78 16.84 -10.04
N LYS A 476 -0.14 16.91 -8.85
CA LYS A 476 -0.40 16.01 -7.72
C LYS A 476 -1.89 15.83 -7.39
N VAL A 477 -2.68 16.88 -7.42
CA VAL A 477 -4.10 16.84 -7.02
C VAL A 477 -4.92 15.95 -7.96
N ALA A 478 -4.51 15.82 -9.20
CA ALA A 478 -5.14 14.93 -10.16
C ALA A 478 -4.70 13.46 -9.98
N ASN A 479 -3.58 13.19 -9.30
CA ASN A 479 -3.08 11.84 -9.06
C ASN A 479 -3.97 10.99 -8.13
N PHE A 480 -4.66 11.63 -7.18
CA PHE A 480 -5.48 10.92 -6.18
C PHE A 480 -6.94 10.72 -6.59
N ALA A 481 -7.44 11.44 -7.57
CA ALA A 481 -8.87 11.57 -7.79
C ALA A 481 -9.41 10.82 -9.02
N VAL A 482 -8.59 10.40 -9.97
CA VAL A 482 -9.07 9.86 -11.25
C VAL A 482 -8.22 8.67 -11.67
N ASP A 483 -8.86 7.74 -12.34
CA ASP A 483 -8.22 6.68 -13.09
C ASP A 483 -7.40 7.32 -14.22
N LEU A 484 -6.13 7.67 -13.91
CA LEU A 484 -5.21 8.18 -14.92
C LEU A 484 -5.19 7.18 -16.07
N PRO A 485 -5.32 7.64 -17.32
CA PRO A 485 -5.31 6.75 -18.47
C PRO A 485 -3.99 5.99 -18.54
N ASP A 486 -4.03 4.86 -19.21
CA ASP A 486 -2.87 4.02 -19.43
C ASP A 486 -1.84 4.77 -20.27
N ALA A 487 -0.64 4.91 -19.76
CA ALA A 487 0.48 5.52 -20.46
C ALA A 487 1.63 4.52 -20.60
N SER A 488 2.41 4.65 -21.68
CA SER A 488 3.62 3.85 -21.88
C SER A 488 4.81 4.45 -21.16
N VAL A 489 4.81 5.77 -21.00
CA VAL A 489 5.91 6.52 -20.41
C VAL A 489 5.37 7.49 -19.36
N ALA A 490 6.03 7.55 -18.21
CA ALA A 490 5.80 8.61 -17.23
C ALA A 490 7.10 9.34 -16.91
N ILE A 491 7.02 10.67 -16.82
CA ILE A 491 8.15 11.56 -16.49
C ILE A 491 7.79 12.30 -15.21
N GLN A 492 8.46 11.97 -14.10
CA GLN A 492 8.30 12.67 -12.85
C GLN A 492 9.31 13.82 -12.74
N VAL A 493 8.84 15.05 -12.88
CA VAL A 493 9.69 16.27 -12.79
C VAL A 493 9.86 16.79 -11.38
N SER A 494 8.86 16.55 -10.51
CA SER A 494 8.92 16.78 -9.07
C SER A 494 8.00 15.80 -8.34
N GLY A 495 8.49 15.24 -7.23
CA GLY A 495 7.74 14.28 -6.41
C GLY A 495 7.21 14.92 -5.13
N THR A 496 6.45 14.16 -4.35
CA THR A 496 6.07 14.54 -2.99
C THR A 496 7.15 14.14 -1.99
N PHE A 497 7.31 14.91 -0.96
CA PHE A 497 8.26 14.82 0.19
C PHE A 497 8.71 13.39 0.63
N GLY A 498 9.10 12.53 -0.31
CA GLY A 498 9.57 11.17 -0.02
C GLY A 498 8.48 10.12 0.15
N SER A 499 7.23 10.38 -0.27
CA SER A 499 6.14 9.41 -0.19
C SER A 499 6.40 8.20 -1.09
N ARG A 500 6.63 7.04 -0.46
CA ARG A 500 6.79 5.74 -1.12
C ARG A 500 5.51 5.31 -1.85
N GLN A 501 4.37 5.65 -1.28
CA GLN A 501 3.05 5.28 -1.78
C GLN A 501 2.69 6.00 -3.08
N GLU A 502 3.00 7.30 -3.16
CA GLU A 502 2.74 8.05 -4.39
C GLU A 502 3.60 7.55 -5.56
N GLU A 503 4.86 7.20 -5.29
CA GLU A 503 5.73 6.60 -6.31
C GLU A 503 5.15 5.26 -6.80
N ALA A 504 4.73 4.39 -5.87
CA ALA A 504 4.07 3.13 -6.19
C ALA A 504 2.79 3.32 -7.02
N GLN A 505 1.95 4.28 -6.64
CA GLN A 505 0.71 4.57 -7.37
C GLN A 505 0.98 5.15 -8.76
N ARG A 506 2.00 5.98 -8.92
CA ARG A 506 2.40 6.55 -10.22
C ARG A 506 2.91 5.46 -11.16
N LEU A 507 3.81 4.61 -10.69
CA LEU A 507 4.30 3.49 -11.48
C LEU A 507 3.16 2.50 -11.79
N GLY A 508 2.34 2.17 -10.82
CA GLY A 508 1.24 1.23 -10.99
C GLY A 508 0.19 1.64 -12.04
N ARG A 509 0.15 2.93 -12.41
CA ARG A 509 -0.74 3.41 -13.47
C ARG A 509 -0.19 3.17 -14.87
N ILE A 510 1.12 3.10 -15.03
CA ILE A 510 1.76 2.75 -16.30
C ILE A 510 2.01 1.24 -16.45
N LEU A 511 1.85 0.47 -15.35
CA LEU A 511 2.08 -0.99 -15.33
C LEU A 511 0.86 -1.83 -15.74
N ARG A 512 -0.19 -1.24 -16.27
CA ARG A 512 -1.34 -2.03 -16.73
C ARG A 512 -0.97 -2.92 -17.92
N PRO A 513 -1.49 -4.16 -17.97
CA PRO A 513 -1.20 -5.07 -19.08
C PRO A 513 -1.55 -4.43 -20.41
N LYS A 514 -0.62 -4.50 -21.37
CA LYS A 514 -0.84 -4.01 -22.73
C LYS A 514 -1.03 -5.18 -23.70
N PRO A 515 -1.84 -5.02 -24.74
CA PRO A 515 -2.18 -6.11 -25.68
C PRO A 515 -0.97 -6.74 -26.37
N GLN A 516 0.17 -6.03 -26.46
CA GLN A 516 1.36 -6.45 -27.21
C GLN A 516 2.58 -6.76 -26.34
N GLY A 517 2.42 -6.86 -25.00
CA GLY A 517 3.56 -7.14 -24.10
C GLY A 517 4.58 -6.00 -24.02
N GLU A 518 4.19 -4.77 -24.35
CA GLU A 518 5.06 -3.59 -24.29
C GLU A 518 5.44 -3.24 -22.86
N SER A 519 6.70 -2.88 -22.66
CA SER A 519 7.21 -2.41 -21.36
C SER A 519 6.83 -0.95 -21.11
N ALA A 520 6.62 -0.62 -19.85
CA ALA A 520 6.44 0.75 -19.39
C ALA A 520 7.78 1.39 -19.02
N THR A 521 7.95 2.69 -19.26
CA THR A 521 9.17 3.40 -18.88
C THR A 521 8.86 4.54 -17.91
N PHE A 522 9.56 4.57 -16.79
CA PHE A 522 9.40 5.57 -15.75
C PHE A 522 10.69 6.38 -15.56
N TYR A 523 10.64 7.68 -15.84
CA TYR A 523 11.74 8.61 -15.65
C TYR A 523 11.50 9.48 -14.42
N THR A 524 12.49 9.57 -13.54
CA THR A 524 12.52 10.50 -12.41
C THR A 524 13.66 11.49 -12.60
N LEU A 525 13.35 12.80 -12.70
CA LEU A 525 14.34 13.87 -12.84
C LEU A 525 14.67 14.43 -11.45
N VAL A 526 15.92 14.33 -11.04
CA VAL A 526 16.37 14.59 -9.67
C VAL A 526 17.52 15.58 -9.64
N THR A 527 17.38 16.68 -8.92
CA THR A 527 18.49 17.62 -8.73
C THR A 527 19.48 17.07 -7.72
N ARG A 528 20.69 16.78 -8.18
CA ARG A 528 21.75 16.11 -7.40
C ARG A 528 22.23 16.95 -6.22
N ASN A 529 22.65 16.28 -5.14
CA ASN A 529 23.19 16.88 -3.91
C ASN A 529 22.23 17.89 -3.24
N THR A 530 20.93 17.62 -3.30
CA THR A 530 19.88 18.47 -2.71
C THR A 530 18.81 17.63 -2.01
N LYS A 531 17.86 18.31 -1.34
CA LYS A 531 16.66 17.66 -0.76
C LYS A 531 15.82 16.90 -1.78
N ASP A 532 15.87 17.26 -3.06
CA ASP A 532 15.16 16.53 -4.11
C ASP A 532 15.73 15.11 -4.26
N GLN A 533 17.06 14.95 -4.19
CA GLN A 533 17.70 13.64 -4.24
C GLN A 533 17.41 12.82 -2.97
N GLU A 534 17.48 13.43 -1.77
CA GLU A 534 17.14 12.74 -0.52
C GLU A 534 15.69 12.19 -0.56
N PHE A 535 14.75 12.99 -1.03
CA PHE A 535 13.35 12.57 -1.14
C PHE A 535 13.12 11.56 -2.27
N SER A 536 13.84 11.67 -3.39
CA SER A 536 13.80 10.67 -4.45
C SER A 536 14.24 9.30 -3.94
N GLN A 537 15.35 9.21 -3.22
CA GLN A 537 15.84 7.97 -2.61
C GLN A 537 14.79 7.34 -1.68
N LYS A 538 14.11 8.16 -0.87
CA LYS A 538 13.03 7.67 0.00
C LYS A 538 11.84 7.13 -0.80
N ARG A 539 11.44 7.81 -1.86
CA ARG A 539 10.33 7.36 -2.73
C ARG A 539 10.63 6.04 -3.42
N GLN A 540 11.86 5.89 -3.91
CA GLN A 540 12.32 4.70 -4.65
C GLN A 540 12.41 3.44 -3.78
N LEU A 541 12.48 3.57 -2.45
CA LEU A 541 12.61 2.42 -1.54
C LEU A 541 11.55 1.35 -1.82
N PHE A 542 10.30 1.73 -1.97
CA PHE A 542 9.22 0.77 -2.21
C PHE A 542 9.39 0.01 -3.53
N LEU A 543 9.68 0.71 -4.63
CA LEU A 543 9.86 0.06 -5.93
C LEU A 543 11.10 -0.86 -5.94
N THR A 544 12.15 -0.45 -5.24
CA THR A 544 13.34 -1.28 -5.06
C THR A 544 13.04 -2.54 -4.24
N GLU A 545 12.21 -2.41 -3.21
CA GLU A 545 11.69 -3.54 -2.43
C GLU A 545 10.91 -4.52 -3.32
N GLN A 546 10.13 -4.00 -4.26
CA GLN A 546 9.41 -4.81 -5.25
C GLN A 546 10.29 -5.34 -6.40
N GLY A 547 11.60 -5.13 -6.34
CA GLY A 547 12.57 -5.68 -7.29
C GLY A 547 12.89 -4.81 -8.49
N TYR A 548 12.39 -3.58 -8.56
CA TYR A 548 12.76 -2.67 -9.63
C TYR A 548 14.14 -2.06 -9.37
N LYS A 549 14.95 -2.04 -10.41
CA LYS A 549 16.27 -1.39 -10.40
C LYS A 549 16.16 -0.07 -11.17
N TYR A 550 16.75 0.99 -10.63
CA TYR A 550 16.86 2.27 -11.30
C TYR A 550 18.16 2.33 -12.11
N THR A 551 18.04 2.55 -13.41
CA THR A 551 19.20 2.93 -14.22
C THR A 551 19.49 4.40 -13.99
N ILE A 552 20.66 4.72 -13.44
CA ILE A 552 21.06 6.09 -13.11
C ILE A 552 21.78 6.71 -14.30
N TRP A 553 21.35 7.91 -14.69
CA TRP A 553 21.92 8.71 -15.75
C TRP A 553 22.41 10.06 -15.22
N GLU A 554 23.56 10.51 -15.67
CA GLU A 554 23.90 11.92 -15.56
C GLU A 554 23.24 12.69 -16.72
N SER A 555 22.71 13.89 -16.43
CA SER A 555 21.94 14.68 -17.41
C SER A 555 22.68 14.93 -18.72
N GLN A 556 23.99 15.22 -18.64
CA GLN A 556 24.84 15.45 -19.82
C GLN A 556 25.01 14.20 -20.68
N ASP A 557 25.20 13.03 -20.05
CA ASP A 557 25.36 11.76 -20.77
C ASP A 557 24.04 11.36 -21.46
N PHE A 558 22.92 11.57 -20.79
CA PHE A 558 21.59 11.33 -21.37
C PHE A 558 21.34 12.21 -22.59
N LEU A 559 21.61 13.52 -22.50
CA LEU A 559 21.46 14.47 -23.62
C LEU A 559 22.44 14.19 -24.76
N ASN A 560 23.69 13.79 -24.47
CA ASN A 560 24.68 13.46 -25.49
C ASN A 560 24.28 12.19 -26.26
N GLN A 561 23.78 11.18 -25.58
CA GLN A 561 23.29 9.97 -26.23
C GLN A 561 22.09 10.26 -27.14
N TRP A 562 21.16 11.13 -26.70
CA TRP A 562 20.02 11.59 -27.48
C TRP A 562 20.47 12.35 -28.76
N LYS A 563 21.40 13.30 -28.68
CA LYS A 563 21.92 14.05 -29.83
C LYS A 563 22.55 13.13 -30.86
N ARG A 564 23.34 12.14 -30.45
CA ARG A 564 23.97 11.15 -31.35
C ARG A 564 22.94 10.28 -32.09
N ARG A 565 21.79 10.02 -31.51
CA ARG A 565 20.72 9.22 -32.13
C ARG A 565 19.93 10.02 -33.20
N ASN A 566 19.76 11.33 -32.97
CA ASN A 566 19.04 12.22 -33.90
C ASN A 566 19.91 12.73 -35.06
N GLN A 567 21.23 12.48 -35.02
CA GLN A 567 22.16 12.80 -36.11
C GLN A 567 22.41 11.61 -37.05
N ARG A 568 21.82 10.45 -36.77
CA ARG A 568 21.82 9.27 -37.64
C ARG A 568 20.43 9.07 -38.27
#